data_0a70a1d4c2666bd50fab58dcb9a7f8a4
#
_entry.id   0a70a1d4c2666bd50fab58dcb9a7f8a4
#
_cell.length_a   1.000
_cell.length_b   1.000
_cell.length_c   1.000
_cell.angle_alpha   90.00
_cell.angle_beta   90.00
_cell.angle_gamma   90.00
#
_symmetry.space_group_name_H-M   'P 1'
#
loop_
_entity.id
_entity.type
_entity.pdbx_description
1 polymer ?
#
loop_
_entity_poly.entity_id
_entity_poly.type
_entity_poly.pdbx_seq_one_letter_code
_entity_poly.pdbx_strand_id
1 'polypeptide(L)'
;MQNKEEYFNYFYGWWKNIDKSILLIVLGLFFLGLFFSLVSTSLIASDKLQTNSYYFFIKHFIFVIIGLFCLFSFSILNHKQLYDLSRILFFIFFLLLVLVPFIGVEVKGSKRWIDIFFLPRIQPIELLKPFLIIVISLALTIGEHRNKYLSYILSLFIICPV
;
A
#
# COMPACT_ATOMS: atom_id res chain seq x y z
N MET A 1 9.48 36.50 -2.31
CA MET A 1 8.58 36.23 -3.45
C MET A 1 9.03 35.03 -4.31
N GLN A 2 10.32 34.81 -4.53
CA GLN A 2 10.89 33.72 -5.33
C GLN A 2 10.40 32.30 -4.91
N ASN A 3 10.33 32.01 -3.62
CA ASN A 3 9.90 30.67 -3.14
C ASN A 3 8.46 30.29 -3.54
N LYS A 4 7.53 31.24 -3.62
CA LYS A 4 6.13 30.92 -3.97
C LYS A 4 5.96 30.51 -5.45
N GLU A 5 6.69 31.15 -6.35
CA GLU A 5 6.65 30.84 -7.76
C GLU A 5 7.30 29.47 -8.06
N GLU A 6 8.34 29.13 -7.33
CA GLU A 6 9.03 27.85 -7.47
C GLU A 6 8.15 26.67 -7.01
N TYR A 7 7.47 26.79 -5.87
CA TYR A 7 6.49 25.78 -5.42
C TYR A 7 5.29 25.66 -6.35
N PHE A 8 4.80 26.76 -6.89
CA PHE A 8 3.69 26.78 -7.82
C PHE A 8 4.06 26.07 -9.14
N ASN A 9 5.25 26.33 -9.68
CA ASN A 9 5.77 25.70 -10.88
C ASN A 9 6.00 24.19 -10.69
N TYR A 10 6.48 23.78 -9.51
CA TYR A 10 6.66 22.37 -9.14
C TYR A 10 5.31 21.64 -9.06
N PHE A 11 4.34 22.22 -8.38
CA PHE A 11 2.98 21.65 -8.27
C PHE A 11 2.27 21.57 -9.64
N TYR A 12 2.41 22.60 -10.45
CA TYR A 12 1.84 22.62 -11.80
C TYR A 12 2.49 21.56 -12.70
N GLY A 13 3.80 21.41 -12.65
CA GLY A 13 4.54 20.37 -13.37
C GLY A 13 4.11 18.96 -12.94
N TRP A 14 3.99 18.71 -11.63
CA TRP A 14 3.49 17.45 -11.09
C TRP A 14 2.06 17.15 -11.55
N TRP A 15 1.15 18.12 -11.45
CA TRP A 15 -0.26 17.97 -11.86
C TRP A 15 -0.40 17.68 -13.36
N LYS A 16 0.46 18.22 -14.20
CA LYS A 16 0.49 17.97 -15.64
C LYS A 16 0.92 16.53 -15.96
N ASN A 17 1.79 15.95 -15.15
CA ASN A 17 2.35 14.60 -15.35
C ASN A 17 1.45 13.48 -14.83
N ILE A 18 0.45 13.80 -13.99
CA ILE A 18 -0.50 12.81 -13.49
C ILE A 18 -1.49 12.42 -14.60
N ASP A 19 -1.68 11.11 -14.77
CA ASP A 19 -2.78 10.58 -15.56
C ASP A 19 -4.12 10.81 -14.83
N LYS A 20 -4.88 11.76 -15.36
CA LYS A 20 -6.15 12.18 -14.77
C LYS A 20 -7.21 11.08 -14.84
N SER A 21 -7.16 10.22 -15.86
CA SER A 21 -8.10 9.11 -16.03
C SER A 21 -7.90 8.07 -14.92
N ILE A 22 -6.64 7.69 -14.65
CA ILE A 22 -6.32 6.77 -13.57
C ILE A 22 -6.68 7.38 -12.21
N LEU A 23 -6.34 8.65 -11.98
CA LEU A 23 -6.69 9.34 -10.74
C LEU A 23 -8.22 9.35 -10.51
N LEU A 24 -9.01 9.66 -11.54
CA LEU A 24 -10.47 9.69 -11.45
C LEU A 24 -11.04 8.31 -11.13
N ILE A 25 -10.52 7.25 -11.76
CA ILE A 25 -10.94 5.87 -11.48
C ILE A 25 -10.63 5.50 -10.02
N VAL A 26 -9.43 5.81 -9.53
CA VAL A 26 -9.03 5.51 -8.15
C VAL A 26 -9.91 6.27 -7.15
N LEU A 27 -10.17 7.55 -7.36
CA LEU A 27 -11.07 8.35 -6.52
C LEU A 27 -12.50 7.81 -6.56
N GLY A 28 -12.97 7.39 -7.74
CA GLY A 28 -14.27 6.74 -7.91
C GLY A 28 -14.39 5.43 -7.12
N LEU A 29 -13.35 4.60 -7.13
CA LEU A 29 -13.30 3.36 -6.34
C LEU A 29 -13.30 3.65 -4.83
N PHE A 30 -12.58 4.67 -4.35
CA PHE A 30 -12.63 5.08 -2.95
C PHE A 30 -14.02 5.56 -2.55
N PHE A 31 -14.66 6.36 -3.39
CA PHE A 31 -16.03 6.84 -3.14
C PHE A 31 -17.03 5.68 -3.09
N LEU A 32 -16.98 4.75 -4.05
CA LEU A 32 -17.82 3.55 -4.05
C LEU A 32 -17.56 2.68 -2.82
N GLY A 33 -16.29 2.51 -2.42
CA GLY A 33 -15.94 1.78 -1.20
C GLY A 33 -16.53 2.41 0.05
N LEU A 34 -16.49 3.73 0.19
CA LEU A 34 -17.14 4.45 1.29
C LEU A 34 -18.65 4.31 1.25
N PHE A 35 -19.26 4.42 0.07
CA PHE A 35 -20.70 4.26 -0.09
C PHE A 35 -21.16 2.86 0.33
N PHE A 36 -20.50 1.81 -0.16
CA PHE A 36 -20.82 0.43 0.22
C PHE A 36 -20.56 0.17 1.71
N SER A 37 -19.51 0.75 2.28
CA SER A 37 -19.22 0.66 3.70
C SER A 37 -20.36 1.28 4.53
N LEU A 38 -20.88 2.43 4.11
CA LEU A 38 -21.99 3.09 4.80
C LEU A 38 -23.26 2.22 4.75
N VAL A 39 -23.62 1.69 3.59
CA VAL A 39 -24.82 0.87 3.39
C VAL A 39 -24.73 -0.46 4.11
N SER A 40 -23.59 -1.18 3.97
CA SER A 40 -23.44 -2.54 4.50
C SER A 40 -23.24 -2.58 6.01
N THR A 41 -22.54 -1.61 6.59
CA THR A 41 -22.13 -1.67 8.00
C THR A 41 -23.13 -1.00 8.95
N SER A 42 -23.93 -0.06 8.47
CA SER A 42 -24.86 0.67 9.35
C SER A 42 -26.01 -0.20 9.86
N LEU A 43 -26.51 -1.15 9.08
CA LEU A 43 -27.70 -1.94 9.41
C LEU A 43 -27.39 -3.28 10.10
N ILE A 44 -26.34 -4.00 9.69
CA ILE A 44 -26.11 -5.39 10.12
C ILE A 44 -25.11 -5.47 11.28
N ALA A 45 -24.10 -4.61 11.30
CA ALA A 45 -23.03 -4.69 12.30
C ALA A 45 -23.40 -4.02 13.62
N SER A 46 -24.27 -3.00 13.61
CA SER A 46 -24.73 -2.33 14.83
C SER A 46 -25.57 -3.26 15.70
N ASP A 47 -26.45 -4.06 15.10
CA ASP A 47 -27.32 -4.98 15.82
C ASP A 47 -26.58 -6.17 16.43
N LYS A 48 -25.52 -6.66 15.76
CA LYS A 48 -24.73 -7.80 16.26
C LYS A 48 -23.68 -7.45 17.30
N LEU A 49 -23.12 -6.22 17.27
CA LEU A 49 -21.98 -5.82 18.09
C LEU A 49 -22.33 -4.79 19.16
N GLN A 50 -23.56 -4.33 19.24
CA GLN A 50 -24.04 -3.26 20.16
C GLN A 50 -23.13 -2.02 20.13
N THR A 51 -22.54 -1.72 18.94
CA THR A 51 -21.67 -0.57 18.72
C THR A 51 -22.42 0.48 17.89
N ASN A 52 -21.96 1.73 17.95
CA ASN A 52 -22.53 2.81 17.13
C ASN A 52 -22.52 2.42 15.64
N SER A 53 -23.68 2.60 14.98
CA SER A 53 -23.88 2.24 13.56
C SER A 53 -22.83 2.82 12.61
N TYR A 54 -22.19 3.92 12.98
CA TYR A 54 -21.17 4.59 12.16
C TYR A 54 -19.73 4.20 12.48
N TYR A 55 -19.48 3.35 13.48
CA TYR A 55 -18.11 3.02 13.89
C TYR A 55 -17.26 2.46 12.74
N PHE A 56 -17.78 1.51 11.99
CA PHE A 56 -17.07 0.89 10.87
C PHE A 56 -16.89 1.85 9.69
N PHE A 57 -17.90 2.70 9.43
CA PHE A 57 -17.78 3.72 8.41
C PHE A 57 -16.69 4.74 8.73
N ILE A 58 -16.64 5.26 9.96
CA ILE A 58 -15.60 6.20 10.40
C ILE A 58 -14.23 5.57 10.28
N LYS A 59 -14.07 4.32 10.69
CA LYS A 59 -12.83 3.59 10.57
C LYS A 59 -12.38 3.46 9.10
N HIS A 60 -13.30 3.08 8.22
CA HIS A 60 -13.02 2.98 6.79
C HIS A 60 -12.66 4.35 6.19
N PHE A 61 -13.37 5.41 6.57
CA PHE A 61 -13.10 6.77 6.14
C PHE A 61 -11.68 7.23 6.52
N ILE A 62 -11.23 6.95 7.74
CA ILE A 62 -9.86 7.25 8.18
C ILE A 62 -8.84 6.52 7.29
N PHE A 63 -9.07 5.23 6.97
CA PHE A 63 -8.18 4.49 6.08
C PHE A 63 -8.15 5.02 4.66
N VAL A 64 -9.29 5.50 4.14
CA VAL A 64 -9.33 6.16 2.83
C VAL A 64 -8.48 7.43 2.83
N ILE A 65 -8.55 8.25 3.89
CA ILE A 65 -7.72 9.45 4.01
C ILE A 65 -6.24 9.08 4.04
N ILE A 66 -5.86 8.07 4.83
CA ILE A 66 -4.47 7.58 4.89
C ILE A 66 -4.04 7.06 3.51
N GLY A 67 -4.90 6.30 2.83
CA GLY A 67 -4.63 5.79 1.48
C GLY A 67 -4.43 6.90 0.44
N LEU A 68 -5.26 7.95 0.48
CA LEU A 68 -5.10 9.13 -0.36
C LEU A 68 -3.79 9.88 -0.06
N PHE A 69 -3.45 10.05 1.21
CA PHE A 69 -2.19 10.65 1.60
C PHE A 69 -0.99 9.86 1.06
N CYS A 70 -1.00 8.55 1.21
CA CYS A 70 0.03 7.68 0.64
C CYS A 70 0.09 7.80 -0.90
N LEU A 71 -1.06 7.77 -1.58
CA LEU A 71 -1.13 7.91 -3.03
C LEU A 71 -0.46 9.19 -3.51
N PHE A 72 -0.81 10.33 -2.92
CA PHE A 72 -0.20 11.61 -3.30
C PHE A 72 1.28 11.67 -2.92
N SER A 73 1.68 11.14 -1.76
CA SER A 73 3.08 11.12 -1.35
C SER A 73 3.96 10.30 -2.31
N PHE A 74 3.50 9.12 -2.72
CA PHE A 74 4.24 8.30 -3.69
C PHE A 74 4.22 8.90 -5.10
N SER A 75 3.16 9.62 -5.47
CA SER A 75 3.04 10.29 -6.77
C SER A 75 4.04 11.43 -6.99
N ILE A 76 4.55 12.04 -5.91
CA ILE A 76 5.52 13.14 -5.97
C ILE A 76 6.95 12.62 -6.17
N LEU A 77 7.21 11.34 -5.87
CA LEU A 77 8.55 10.76 -5.94
C LEU A 77 9.05 10.59 -7.38
N ASN A 78 10.32 10.91 -7.59
CA ASN A 78 11.00 10.58 -8.84
C ASN A 78 11.23 9.07 -8.95
N HIS A 79 11.37 8.54 -10.17
CA HIS A 79 11.59 7.11 -10.42
C HIS A 79 12.71 6.52 -9.56
N LYS A 80 13.85 7.22 -9.44
CA LYS A 80 14.97 6.76 -8.61
C LYS A 80 14.59 6.67 -7.13
N GLN A 81 13.95 7.71 -6.59
CA GLN A 81 13.49 7.74 -5.20
C GLN A 81 12.44 6.65 -4.92
N LEU A 82 11.53 6.44 -5.88
CA LEU A 82 10.52 5.38 -5.78
C LEU A 82 11.17 3.99 -5.70
N TYR A 83 12.18 3.72 -6.53
CA TYR A 83 12.91 2.45 -6.49
C TYR A 83 13.72 2.25 -5.21
N ASP A 84 14.39 3.30 -4.73
CA ASP A 84 15.17 3.24 -3.50
C ASP A 84 14.27 3.01 -2.28
N LEU A 85 13.17 3.75 -2.20
CA LEU A 85 12.17 3.61 -1.15
C LEU A 85 11.51 2.22 -1.19
N SER A 86 11.15 1.75 -2.38
CA SER A 86 10.51 0.43 -2.55
C SER A 86 11.43 -0.71 -2.10
N ARG A 87 12.73 -0.62 -2.34
CA ARG A 87 13.71 -1.61 -1.84
C ARG A 87 13.76 -1.62 -0.31
N ILE A 88 13.83 -0.45 0.30
CA ILE A 88 13.86 -0.32 1.77
C ILE A 88 12.57 -0.88 2.38
N LEU A 89 11.40 -0.49 1.86
CA LEU A 89 10.11 -0.96 2.37
C LEU A 89 9.92 -2.46 2.13
N PHE A 90 10.40 -2.98 1.00
CA PHE A 90 10.42 -4.42 0.76
C PHE A 90 11.16 -5.18 1.86
N PHE A 91 12.39 -4.76 2.20
CA PHE A 91 13.17 -5.42 3.25
C PHE A 91 12.51 -5.31 4.62
N ILE A 92 11.93 -4.16 4.96
CA ILE A 92 11.20 -3.97 6.23
C ILE A 92 10.01 -4.92 6.31
N PHE A 93 9.16 -4.96 5.28
CA PHE A 93 7.97 -5.81 5.29
C PHE A 93 8.29 -7.30 5.14
N PHE A 94 9.38 -7.62 4.44
CA PHE A 94 9.88 -8.99 4.36
C PHE A 94 10.36 -9.48 5.74
N LEU A 95 11.10 -8.66 6.46
CA LEU A 95 11.52 -8.98 7.83
C LEU A 95 10.31 -9.13 8.76
N LEU A 96 9.33 -8.26 8.65
CA LEU A 96 8.06 -8.41 9.39
C LEU A 96 7.35 -9.73 9.04
N LEU A 97 7.34 -10.12 7.76
CA LEU A 97 6.74 -11.39 7.33
C LEU A 97 7.45 -12.60 7.97
N VAL A 98 8.78 -12.58 8.02
CA VAL A 98 9.58 -13.64 8.68
C VAL A 98 9.31 -13.71 10.17
N LEU A 99 8.98 -12.59 10.82
CA LEU A 99 8.63 -12.54 12.23
C LEU A 99 7.20 -13.02 12.54
N VAL A 100 6.30 -13.06 11.57
CA VAL A 100 4.90 -13.46 11.76
C VAL A 100 4.73 -14.81 12.48
N PRO A 101 5.46 -15.89 12.17
CA PRO A 101 5.33 -17.17 12.85
C PRO A 101 5.61 -17.09 14.36
N PHE A 102 6.47 -16.14 14.78
CA PHE A 102 6.91 -15.97 16.18
C PHE A 102 6.00 -15.04 16.97
N ILE A 103 5.63 -13.88 16.39
CA ILE A 103 4.89 -12.82 17.07
C ILE A 103 3.44 -12.67 16.57
N GLY A 104 3.07 -13.41 15.53
CA GLY A 104 1.75 -13.33 14.92
C GLY A 104 0.63 -13.86 15.81
N VAL A 105 -0.52 -13.19 15.73
CA VAL A 105 -1.75 -13.61 16.40
C VAL A 105 -2.45 -14.67 15.56
N GLU A 106 -2.87 -15.75 16.23
CA GLU A 106 -3.63 -16.81 15.60
C GLU A 106 -5.09 -16.38 15.37
N VAL A 107 -5.52 -16.41 14.12
CA VAL A 107 -6.90 -16.13 13.73
C VAL A 107 -7.40 -17.28 12.85
N LYS A 108 -8.46 -17.96 13.29
CA LYS A 108 -9.07 -19.10 12.58
C LYS A 108 -8.03 -20.20 12.21
N GLY A 109 -7.14 -20.54 13.15
CA GLY A 109 -6.17 -21.62 12.96
C GLY A 109 -4.92 -21.23 12.16
N SER A 110 -4.73 -19.96 11.80
CA SER A 110 -3.52 -19.51 11.10
C SER A 110 -2.94 -18.23 11.69
N LYS A 111 -1.60 -18.18 11.81
CA LYS A 111 -0.84 -17.00 12.25
C LYS A 111 -0.44 -16.20 11.00
N ARG A 112 -1.19 -15.17 10.66
CA ARG A 112 -0.93 -14.31 9.49
C ARG A 112 -0.99 -12.82 9.82
N TRP A 113 -1.42 -12.48 11.03
CA TRP A 113 -1.70 -11.12 11.45
C TRP A 113 -0.77 -10.71 12.59
N ILE A 114 -0.32 -9.47 12.55
CA ILE A 114 0.41 -8.83 13.65
C ILE A 114 -0.55 -7.83 14.30
N ASP A 115 -0.68 -7.91 15.62
CA ASP A 115 -1.46 -6.97 16.43
C ASP A 115 -0.51 -5.88 16.95
N ILE A 116 -0.68 -4.67 16.47
CA ILE A 116 0.11 -3.52 16.90
C ILE A 116 -0.81 -2.67 17.78
N PHE A 117 -0.41 -2.44 19.01
CA PHE A 117 -1.18 -1.89 20.13
C PHE A 117 -2.13 -0.71 19.81
N PHE A 118 -1.84 0.12 18.80
CA PHE A 118 -2.68 1.27 18.40
C PHE A 118 -3.22 1.16 16.98
N LEU A 119 -2.83 0.15 16.21
CA LEU A 119 -3.23 -0.02 14.82
C LEU A 119 -4.16 -1.23 14.69
N PRO A 120 -5.02 -1.27 13.68
CA PRO A 120 -5.76 -2.48 13.37
C PRO A 120 -4.77 -3.59 13.01
N ARG A 121 -5.22 -4.83 13.16
CA ARG A 121 -4.44 -6.00 12.76
C ARG A 121 -3.93 -5.85 11.34
N ILE A 122 -2.63 -5.92 11.17
CA ILE A 122 -1.97 -5.76 9.88
C ILE A 122 -1.49 -7.13 9.41
N GLN A 123 -1.71 -7.41 8.13
CA GLN A 123 -1.16 -8.58 7.46
C GLN A 123 0.06 -8.15 6.67
N PRO A 124 1.31 -8.47 7.09
CA PRO A 124 2.52 -7.95 6.46
C PRO A 124 2.65 -8.29 4.98
N ILE A 125 2.12 -9.44 4.54
CA ILE A 125 2.15 -9.83 3.15
C ILE A 125 1.39 -8.88 2.23
N GLU A 126 0.29 -8.28 2.70
CA GLU A 126 -0.49 -7.32 1.89
C GLU A 126 0.31 -6.03 1.64
N LEU A 127 1.09 -5.60 2.63
CA LEU A 127 1.98 -4.45 2.49
C LEU A 127 3.22 -4.77 1.64
N LEU A 128 3.68 -6.03 1.67
CA LEU A 128 4.84 -6.47 0.90
C LEU A 128 4.57 -6.53 -0.60
N LYS A 129 3.38 -6.98 -1.03
CA LYS A 129 3.02 -7.23 -2.43
C LYS A 129 3.38 -6.09 -3.40
N PRO A 130 3.02 -4.82 -3.18
CA PRO A 130 3.32 -3.75 -4.13
C PRO A 130 4.83 -3.52 -4.28
N PHE A 131 5.58 -3.61 -3.20
CA PHE A 131 7.04 -3.42 -3.23
C PHE A 131 7.76 -4.62 -3.83
N LEU A 132 7.25 -5.82 -3.62
CA LEU A 132 7.72 -7.05 -4.26
C LEU A 132 7.70 -6.92 -5.79
N ILE A 133 6.59 -6.44 -6.36
CA ILE A 133 6.44 -6.27 -7.81
C ILE A 133 7.50 -5.30 -8.35
N ILE A 134 7.73 -4.19 -7.65
CA ILE A 134 8.73 -3.19 -8.04
C ILE A 134 10.15 -3.77 -7.97
N VAL A 135 10.47 -4.50 -6.90
CA VAL A 135 11.80 -5.11 -6.71
C VAL A 135 12.06 -6.20 -7.76
N ILE A 136 11.06 -7.03 -8.09
CA ILE A 136 11.18 -8.04 -9.16
C ILE A 136 11.38 -7.35 -10.51
N SER A 137 10.61 -6.31 -10.81
CA SER A 137 10.77 -5.55 -12.06
C SER A 137 12.19 -4.98 -12.20
N LEU A 138 12.74 -4.43 -11.12
CA LEU A 138 14.12 -3.96 -11.07
C LEU A 138 15.13 -5.09 -11.30
N ALA A 139 14.97 -6.22 -10.63
CA ALA A 139 15.86 -7.37 -10.78
C ALA A 139 15.88 -7.88 -12.22
N LEU A 140 14.74 -7.92 -12.88
CA LEU A 140 14.62 -8.32 -14.28
C LEU A 140 15.30 -7.32 -15.22
N THR A 141 15.09 -6.01 -15.01
CA THR A 141 15.68 -4.96 -15.85
C THR A 141 17.20 -4.90 -15.74
N ILE A 142 17.76 -5.04 -14.55
CA ILE A 142 19.23 -5.08 -14.33
C ILE A 142 19.83 -6.32 -14.97
N GLY A 143 19.13 -7.44 -14.93
CA GLY A 143 19.60 -8.70 -15.50
C GLY A 143 19.62 -8.74 -17.02
N GLU A 144 18.83 -7.92 -17.69
CA GLU A 144 18.81 -7.83 -19.15
C GLU A 144 20.16 -7.36 -19.70
N HIS A 145 20.88 -6.54 -18.95
CA HIS A 145 22.22 -6.03 -19.31
C HIS A 145 23.37 -6.96 -18.90
N ARG A 146 23.18 -7.93 -18.00
CA ARG A 146 24.29 -8.72 -17.44
C ARG A 146 24.17 -10.22 -17.63
N ASN A 147 23.06 -10.85 -17.29
CA ASN A 147 22.82 -12.30 -17.47
C ASN A 147 21.33 -12.62 -17.26
N LYS A 148 20.59 -12.85 -18.33
CA LYS A 148 19.13 -13.09 -18.29
C LYS A 148 18.76 -14.25 -17.34
N TYR A 149 19.50 -15.35 -17.38
CA TYR A 149 19.22 -16.53 -16.54
C TYR A 149 19.35 -16.23 -15.05
N LEU A 150 20.37 -15.48 -14.65
CA LEU A 150 20.59 -15.12 -13.24
C LEU A 150 19.45 -14.24 -12.70
N SER A 151 18.95 -13.33 -13.52
CA SER A 151 17.84 -12.46 -13.17
C SER A 151 16.54 -13.22 -12.98
N TYR A 152 16.23 -14.18 -13.83
CA TYR A 152 15.05 -15.04 -13.67
C TYR A 152 15.13 -15.89 -12.41
N ILE A 153 16.31 -16.48 -12.11
CA ILE A 153 16.53 -17.28 -10.90
C ILE A 153 16.37 -16.40 -9.65
N LEU A 154 16.94 -15.21 -9.64
CA LEU A 154 16.79 -14.27 -8.52
C LEU A 154 15.33 -13.85 -8.31
N SER A 155 14.59 -13.55 -9.37
CA SER A 155 13.18 -13.20 -9.25
C SER A 155 12.32 -14.35 -8.73
N LEU A 156 12.58 -15.58 -9.17
CA LEU A 156 11.93 -16.78 -8.65
C LEU A 156 12.26 -17.00 -7.16
N PHE A 157 13.51 -16.79 -6.77
CA PHE A 157 13.91 -16.93 -5.37
C PHE A 157 13.27 -15.90 -4.44
N ILE A 158 13.01 -14.69 -4.94
CA ILE A 158 12.30 -13.63 -4.20
C ILE A 158 10.80 -13.94 -4.06
N ILE A 159 10.19 -14.60 -5.05
CA ILE A 159 8.76 -14.96 -5.03
C ILE A 159 8.47 -16.15 -4.12
N CYS A 160 9.37 -17.14 -4.06
CA CYS A 160 9.14 -18.41 -3.39
C CYS A 160 8.73 -18.31 -1.89
N PRO A 161 9.31 -17.40 -1.06
CA PRO A 161 8.94 -17.27 0.37
C PRO A 161 7.70 -16.41 0.62
N VAL A 162 7.10 -15.79 -0.40
CA VAL A 162 5.96 -14.87 -0.29
C VAL A 162 4.67 -15.55 -0.70
#